data_a2e1199f38bec2556024458a23a184a6
#
_entry.id   a2e1199f38bec2556024458a23a184a6
#
_cell.length_a   1.000
_cell.length_b   1.000
_cell.length_c   1.000
_cell.angle_alpha   90.00
_cell.angle_beta   90.00
_cell.angle_gamma   90.00
#
_symmetry.space_group_name_H-M   'P 1'
#
loop_
_entity.id
_entity.type
_entity.pdbx_description
1 polymer ?
#
loop_
_entity_poly.entity_id
_entity_poly.type
_entity_poly.pdbx_seq_one_letter_code
_entity_poly.pdbx_strand_id
1 'polypeptide(L)'
;MRIVYVVGGLLAPNGMSSVLSAKINYLAEHTDYELYMILTEKAGQDWYYKINPKVKWVNFDVNFDELDTMPLYKKLFFYQLKLRKYKKLFTDYLMKIRPDITVSTVRREINFINDIKDGSKKIGEIHFNRTNYREFNKRWLPGFVNRFITHQWVGSLILQLKRLDRFVVLSEEDYNNWPELTNKVVIPNSLSYFPEFQSTCENKQVIAVGRYTWQKGFDLLIQAWKFVNTKHPDWTLEIYGSGERMEYERQADSLGLSSVVHCNPAVSNIYEKYRESSIFVLSSRYEGFGLVLAEAMSTGVPSVSFACPCGPSDIIHDGEDGILVENGNAISLAEGICRLIEDERLKKQYGRVARKNAQRFSQRTIMELWINLFESVKKMAS
;
A
#
# COMPACT_ATOMS: atom_id res chain seq x y z
N MET A 1 18.84 -11.41 -17.27
CA MET A 1 17.51 -12.00 -16.93
C MET A 1 16.42 -11.08 -17.46
N ARG A 2 15.39 -11.65 -18.12
CA ARG A 2 14.22 -10.91 -18.61
C ARG A 2 13.09 -11.01 -17.59
N ILE A 3 12.59 -9.88 -17.15
CA ILE A 3 11.49 -9.81 -16.18
C ILE A 3 10.36 -8.98 -16.75
N VAL A 4 9.14 -9.52 -16.72
CA VAL A 4 7.93 -8.81 -17.11
C VAL A 4 7.12 -8.47 -15.85
N TYR A 5 6.82 -7.19 -15.64
CA TYR A 5 5.90 -6.70 -14.61
C TYR A 5 4.53 -6.40 -15.19
N VAL A 6 3.49 -6.88 -14.53
CA VAL A 6 2.10 -6.57 -14.90
C VAL A 6 1.57 -5.52 -13.94
N VAL A 7 1.30 -4.32 -14.48
CA VAL A 7 0.86 -3.15 -13.71
C VAL A 7 -0.45 -2.64 -14.31
N GLY A 8 -1.49 -2.41 -13.51
CA GLY A 8 -2.77 -1.93 -14.06
C GLY A 8 -2.67 -0.55 -14.71
N GLY A 9 -1.97 0.38 -14.06
CA GLY A 9 -1.72 1.74 -14.55
C GLY A 9 -0.88 2.54 -13.56
N LEU A 10 -0.25 3.62 -14.04
CA LEU A 10 0.61 4.53 -13.28
C LEU A 10 0.11 5.98 -13.32
N LEU A 11 -1.19 6.18 -13.51
CA LEU A 11 -1.80 7.46 -13.85
C LEU A 11 -2.10 8.37 -12.64
N ALA A 12 -2.14 7.81 -11.44
CA ALA A 12 -2.50 8.57 -10.24
C ALA A 12 -1.51 8.32 -9.10
N PRO A 13 -1.29 9.32 -8.23
CA PRO A 13 -0.48 9.16 -7.04
C PRO A 13 -1.17 8.22 -6.06
N ASN A 14 -0.64 7.01 -5.92
CA ASN A 14 -1.05 6.06 -4.91
C ASN A 14 0.15 5.20 -4.46
N GLY A 15 0.07 4.65 -3.26
CA GLY A 15 1.17 3.90 -2.64
C GLY A 15 1.68 2.73 -3.49
N MET A 16 0.78 1.97 -4.13
CA MET A 16 1.17 0.85 -4.97
C MET A 16 1.95 1.31 -6.21
N SER A 17 1.45 2.34 -6.92
CA SER A 17 2.13 2.86 -8.12
C SER A 17 3.48 3.49 -7.76
N SER A 18 3.59 4.16 -6.60
CA SER A 18 4.87 4.70 -6.08
C SER A 18 5.89 3.59 -5.85
N VAL A 19 5.52 2.55 -5.12
CA VAL A 19 6.40 1.43 -4.81
C VAL A 19 6.83 0.67 -6.06
N LEU A 20 5.90 0.36 -6.97
CA LEU A 20 6.21 -0.37 -8.20
C LEU A 20 7.12 0.43 -9.13
N SER A 21 6.87 1.73 -9.32
CA SER A 21 7.74 2.57 -10.14
C SER A 21 9.14 2.72 -9.53
N ALA A 22 9.24 2.91 -8.22
CA ALA A 22 10.52 2.96 -7.52
C ALA A 22 11.31 1.64 -7.65
N LYS A 23 10.63 0.49 -7.48
CA LYS A 23 11.20 -0.84 -7.66
C LYS A 23 11.73 -1.06 -9.07
N ILE A 24 10.90 -0.81 -10.08
CA ILE A 24 11.26 -1.02 -11.49
C ILE A 24 12.44 -0.11 -11.89
N ASN A 25 12.43 1.14 -11.45
CA ASN A 25 13.52 2.08 -11.71
C ASN A 25 14.82 1.62 -11.04
N TYR A 26 14.77 1.21 -9.77
CA TYR A 26 15.95 0.69 -9.07
C TYR A 26 16.55 -0.51 -9.79
N LEU A 27 15.74 -1.49 -10.19
CA LEU A 27 16.21 -2.65 -10.93
C LEU A 27 16.84 -2.26 -12.27
N ALA A 28 16.27 -1.28 -12.99
CA ALA A 28 16.80 -0.79 -14.25
C ALA A 28 18.15 -0.05 -14.10
N GLU A 29 18.40 0.55 -12.95
CA GLU A 29 19.63 1.31 -12.67
C GLU A 29 20.74 0.44 -12.09
N HIS A 30 20.39 -0.55 -11.26
CA HIS A 30 21.37 -1.29 -10.46
C HIS A 30 21.54 -2.76 -10.88
N THR A 31 20.88 -3.22 -11.94
CA THR A 31 21.03 -4.58 -12.46
C THR A 31 21.12 -4.60 -13.98
N ASP A 32 21.62 -5.70 -14.53
CA ASP A 32 21.64 -5.99 -15.97
C ASP A 32 20.35 -6.69 -16.44
N TYR A 33 19.24 -6.51 -15.74
CA TYR A 33 17.97 -7.13 -16.10
C TYR A 33 17.32 -6.39 -17.28
N GLU A 34 16.80 -7.16 -18.24
CA GLU A 34 15.91 -6.62 -19.25
C GLU A 34 14.49 -6.53 -18.67
N LEU A 35 14.05 -5.33 -18.40
CA LEU A 35 12.76 -5.08 -17.76
C LEU A 35 11.70 -4.72 -18.78
N TYR A 36 10.54 -5.36 -18.65
CA TYR A 36 9.36 -5.13 -19.45
C TYR A 36 8.17 -4.83 -18.54
N MET A 37 7.30 -3.93 -18.97
CA MET A 37 6.09 -3.56 -18.23
C MET A 37 4.86 -3.70 -19.12
N ILE A 38 3.84 -4.39 -18.64
CA ILE A 38 2.52 -4.49 -19.27
C ILE A 38 1.54 -3.61 -18.51
N LEU A 39 0.92 -2.67 -19.22
CA LEU A 39 -0.15 -1.82 -18.75
C LEU A 39 -1.48 -2.25 -19.38
N THR A 40 -2.60 -1.99 -18.71
CA THR A 40 -3.93 -2.42 -19.17
C THR A 40 -4.94 -1.30 -19.33
N GLU A 41 -4.64 -0.12 -18.82
CA GLU A 41 -5.60 0.97 -18.69
C GLU A 41 -5.10 2.25 -19.40
N LYS A 42 -6.02 2.97 -20.00
CA LYS A 42 -5.90 4.35 -20.50
C LYS A 42 -4.61 4.64 -21.27
N ALA A 43 -4.47 4.03 -22.44
CA ALA A 43 -3.37 4.32 -23.35
C ALA A 43 -3.38 5.82 -23.76
N GLY A 44 -2.18 6.39 -23.90
CA GLY A 44 -2.00 7.79 -24.33
C GLY A 44 -2.13 8.84 -23.23
N GLN A 45 -2.35 8.47 -21.98
CA GLN A 45 -2.27 9.40 -20.84
C GLN A 45 -0.87 9.43 -20.26
N ASP A 46 -0.41 10.60 -19.81
CA ASP A 46 0.87 10.77 -19.14
C ASP A 46 0.89 10.06 -17.79
N TRP A 47 2.02 9.44 -17.48
CA TRP A 47 2.21 8.78 -16.20
C TRP A 47 2.57 9.78 -15.12
N TYR A 48 2.02 9.60 -13.95
CA TYR A 48 2.38 10.40 -12.77
C TYR A 48 3.83 10.15 -12.33
N TYR A 49 4.27 8.88 -12.38
CA TYR A 49 5.64 8.50 -12.02
C TYR A 49 6.50 8.32 -13.27
N LYS A 50 7.68 8.89 -13.27
CA LYS A 50 8.67 8.70 -14.33
C LYS A 50 9.23 7.27 -14.26
N ILE A 51 9.29 6.61 -15.39
CA ILE A 51 9.89 5.28 -15.53
C ILE A 51 11.20 5.41 -16.30
N ASN A 52 12.22 4.67 -15.85
CA ASN A 52 13.55 4.66 -16.46
C ASN A 52 13.44 4.28 -17.95
N PRO A 53 14.10 5.02 -18.87
CA PRO A 53 14.03 4.75 -20.32
C PRO A 53 14.52 3.35 -20.75
N LYS A 54 15.31 2.66 -19.93
CA LYS A 54 15.73 1.29 -20.19
C LYS A 54 14.58 0.28 -20.08
N VAL A 55 13.46 0.65 -19.42
CA VAL A 55 12.30 -0.22 -19.25
C VAL A 55 11.44 -0.20 -20.51
N LYS A 56 11.31 -1.35 -21.15
CA LYS A 56 10.42 -1.53 -22.30
C LYS A 56 9.00 -1.72 -21.82
N TRP A 57 8.01 -1.11 -22.47
CA TRP A 57 6.62 -1.23 -22.04
C TRP A 57 5.64 -1.36 -23.18
N VAL A 58 4.47 -1.91 -22.86
CA VAL A 58 3.33 -1.99 -23.74
C VAL A 58 2.05 -1.69 -22.97
N ASN A 59 1.10 -0.99 -23.56
CA ASN A 59 -0.24 -0.83 -23.01
C ASN A 59 -1.24 -1.60 -23.88
N PHE A 60 -1.95 -2.55 -23.30
CA PHE A 60 -2.96 -3.34 -24.03
C PHE A 60 -4.29 -2.61 -24.19
N ASP A 61 -4.48 -1.52 -23.51
CA ASP A 61 -5.68 -0.67 -23.59
C ASP A 61 -6.99 -1.47 -23.49
N VAL A 62 -7.05 -2.29 -22.46
CA VAL A 62 -8.24 -3.10 -22.21
C VAL A 62 -9.32 -2.32 -21.49
N ASN A 63 -8.92 -1.36 -20.64
CA ASN A 63 -9.80 -0.40 -19.96
C ASN A 63 -10.96 -1.07 -19.20
N PHE A 64 -10.62 -1.90 -18.22
CA PHE A 64 -11.65 -2.55 -17.40
C PHE A 64 -12.45 -1.56 -16.55
N ASP A 65 -11.88 -0.40 -16.22
CA ASP A 65 -12.53 0.63 -15.40
C ASP A 65 -13.80 1.20 -16.08
N GLU A 66 -13.90 1.14 -17.43
CA GLU A 66 -15.12 1.50 -18.17
C GLU A 66 -16.35 0.65 -17.78
N LEU A 67 -16.11 -0.54 -17.22
CA LEU A 67 -17.19 -1.43 -16.79
C LEU A 67 -17.89 -0.95 -15.51
N ASP A 68 -17.28 -0.04 -14.75
CA ASP A 68 -17.80 0.36 -13.44
C ASP A 68 -19.09 1.20 -13.56
N THR A 69 -19.28 1.88 -14.68
CA THR A 69 -20.50 2.65 -14.99
C THR A 69 -21.61 1.83 -15.63
N MET A 70 -21.38 0.55 -15.96
CA MET A 70 -22.32 -0.29 -16.69
C MET A 70 -23.30 -1.04 -15.77
N PRO A 71 -24.56 -1.26 -16.22
CA PRO A 71 -25.48 -2.18 -15.55
C PRO A 71 -24.90 -3.60 -15.45
N LEU A 72 -25.26 -4.32 -14.37
CA LEU A 72 -24.64 -5.61 -14.02
C LEU A 72 -24.64 -6.65 -15.16
N TYR A 73 -25.76 -6.82 -15.90
CA TYR A 73 -25.85 -7.78 -17.00
C TYR A 73 -24.93 -7.45 -18.17
N LYS A 74 -24.81 -6.15 -18.53
CA LYS A 74 -23.85 -5.68 -19.53
C LYS A 74 -22.43 -5.82 -19.02
N LYS A 75 -22.18 -5.45 -17.76
CA LYS A 75 -20.86 -5.57 -17.11
C LYS A 75 -20.33 -7.00 -17.19
N LEU A 76 -21.14 -8.02 -16.89
CA LEU A 76 -20.72 -9.43 -16.95
C LEU A 76 -20.35 -9.85 -18.38
N PHE A 77 -21.16 -9.50 -19.38
CA PHE A 77 -20.90 -9.82 -20.78
C PHE A 77 -19.61 -9.16 -21.29
N PHE A 78 -19.49 -7.83 -21.14
CA PHE A 78 -18.31 -7.10 -21.59
C PHE A 78 -17.06 -7.47 -20.80
N TYR A 79 -17.18 -7.82 -19.51
CA TYR A 79 -16.07 -8.32 -18.72
C TYR A 79 -15.46 -9.58 -19.35
N GLN A 80 -16.30 -10.54 -19.77
CA GLN A 80 -15.81 -11.77 -20.41
C GLN A 80 -15.13 -11.50 -21.76
N LEU A 81 -15.65 -10.57 -22.55
CA LEU A 81 -15.04 -10.19 -23.81
C LEU A 81 -13.68 -9.51 -23.59
N LYS A 82 -13.63 -8.53 -22.68
CA LYS A 82 -12.37 -7.85 -22.32
C LYS A 82 -11.35 -8.84 -21.72
N LEU A 83 -11.78 -9.79 -20.89
CA LEU A 83 -10.90 -10.80 -20.33
C LEU A 83 -10.31 -11.74 -21.40
N ARG A 84 -11.11 -12.14 -22.40
CA ARG A 84 -10.63 -12.94 -23.55
C ARG A 84 -9.62 -12.17 -24.39
N LYS A 85 -9.92 -10.89 -24.70
CA LYS A 85 -8.98 -9.99 -25.40
C LYS A 85 -7.68 -9.85 -24.64
N TYR A 86 -7.77 -9.60 -23.32
CA TYR A 86 -6.63 -9.46 -22.43
C TYR A 86 -5.77 -10.73 -22.41
N LYS A 87 -6.39 -11.90 -22.18
CA LYS A 87 -5.70 -13.19 -22.18
C LYS A 87 -4.94 -13.43 -23.48
N LYS A 88 -5.55 -13.13 -24.64
CA LYS A 88 -4.90 -13.28 -25.96
C LYS A 88 -3.69 -12.38 -26.10
N LEU A 89 -3.86 -11.06 -25.90
CA LEU A 89 -2.77 -10.07 -26.03
C LEU A 89 -1.61 -10.41 -25.06
N PHE A 90 -1.97 -10.79 -23.84
CA PHE A 90 -1.00 -11.14 -22.81
C PHE A 90 -0.21 -12.40 -23.19
N THR A 91 -0.90 -13.44 -23.66
CA THR A 91 -0.26 -14.67 -24.10
C THR A 91 0.67 -14.43 -25.30
N ASP A 92 0.18 -13.73 -26.34
CA ASP A 92 0.96 -13.43 -27.54
C ASP A 92 2.22 -12.63 -27.19
N TYR A 93 2.10 -11.67 -26.26
CA TYR A 93 3.23 -10.85 -25.81
C TYR A 93 4.25 -11.67 -25.02
N LEU A 94 3.85 -12.50 -24.04
CA LEU A 94 4.77 -13.35 -23.29
C LEU A 94 5.46 -14.38 -24.17
N MET A 95 4.74 -14.99 -25.11
CA MET A 95 5.32 -15.94 -26.08
C MET A 95 6.37 -15.29 -26.98
N LYS A 96 6.20 -14.00 -27.31
CA LYS A 96 7.16 -13.19 -28.08
C LYS A 96 8.40 -12.84 -27.25
N ILE A 97 8.22 -12.37 -26.02
CA ILE A 97 9.32 -11.90 -25.15
C ILE A 97 10.10 -13.08 -24.55
N ARG A 98 9.40 -14.18 -24.22
CA ARG A 98 9.95 -15.35 -23.49
C ARG A 98 10.74 -14.91 -22.26
N PRO A 99 10.06 -14.28 -21.28
CA PRO A 99 10.74 -13.82 -20.07
C PRO A 99 11.23 -15.00 -19.21
N ASP A 100 12.22 -14.77 -18.36
CA ASP A 100 12.60 -15.69 -17.30
C ASP A 100 11.58 -15.67 -16.17
N ILE A 101 11.05 -14.48 -15.85
CA ILE A 101 10.12 -14.25 -14.74
C ILE A 101 8.99 -13.31 -15.20
N THR A 102 7.76 -13.64 -14.81
CA THR A 102 6.60 -12.76 -14.93
C THR A 102 6.04 -12.45 -13.54
N VAL A 103 6.03 -11.17 -13.16
CA VAL A 103 5.50 -10.68 -11.88
C VAL A 103 4.10 -10.10 -12.09
N SER A 104 3.11 -10.69 -11.45
CA SER A 104 1.71 -10.24 -11.43
C SER A 104 1.42 -9.45 -10.16
N THR A 105 0.74 -8.32 -10.26
CA THR A 105 0.19 -7.61 -9.09
C THR A 105 -1.13 -8.21 -8.60
N VAL A 106 -1.38 -9.47 -8.90
CA VAL A 106 -2.56 -10.26 -8.47
C VAL A 106 -3.87 -9.58 -8.83
N ARG A 107 -3.95 -9.05 -10.05
CA ARG A 107 -5.18 -8.48 -10.59
C ARG A 107 -5.92 -9.51 -11.46
N ARG A 108 -6.44 -9.10 -12.60
CA ARG A 108 -7.28 -9.94 -13.47
C ARG A 108 -6.50 -11.06 -14.17
N GLU A 109 -5.20 -10.83 -14.44
CA GLU A 109 -4.29 -11.80 -15.07
C GLU A 109 -4.08 -13.05 -14.22
N ILE A 110 -4.26 -12.98 -12.91
CA ILE A 110 -4.10 -14.13 -12.01
C ILE A 110 -5.03 -15.30 -12.41
N ASN A 111 -6.16 -15.00 -13.05
CA ASN A 111 -7.11 -16.02 -13.47
C ASN A 111 -6.61 -16.90 -14.63
N PHE A 112 -5.53 -16.50 -15.34
CA PHE A 112 -5.04 -17.22 -16.51
C PHE A 112 -3.51 -17.25 -16.66
N ILE A 113 -2.77 -16.49 -15.87
CA ILE A 113 -1.30 -16.36 -16.02
C ILE A 113 -0.59 -17.73 -15.90
N ASN A 114 -1.09 -18.61 -15.03
CA ASN A 114 -0.56 -19.95 -14.81
C ASN A 114 -0.81 -20.92 -15.98
N ASP A 115 -1.74 -20.59 -16.88
CA ASP A 115 -2.06 -21.43 -18.05
C ASP A 115 -1.15 -21.14 -19.24
N ILE A 116 -0.39 -20.04 -19.20
CA ILE A 116 0.50 -19.61 -20.28
C ILE A 116 1.83 -20.36 -20.17
N LYS A 117 2.16 -21.12 -21.21
CA LYS A 117 3.35 -21.97 -21.27
C LYS A 117 4.49 -21.27 -22.04
N ASP A 118 4.86 -20.07 -21.57
CA ASP A 118 5.93 -19.24 -22.14
C ASP A 118 7.32 -19.58 -21.57
N GLY A 119 7.37 -20.51 -20.60
CA GLY A 119 8.59 -20.92 -19.90
C GLY A 119 8.98 -20.05 -18.70
N SER A 120 8.30 -18.92 -18.48
CA SER A 120 8.66 -18.06 -17.35
C SER A 120 8.12 -18.58 -16.02
N LYS A 121 8.86 -18.30 -14.95
CA LYS A 121 8.41 -18.45 -13.58
C LYS A 121 7.39 -17.37 -13.24
N LYS A 122 6.36 -17.73 -12.49
CA LYS A 122 5.24 -16.84 -12.15
C LYS A 122 5.33 -16.43 -10.69
N ILE A 123 5.49 -15.13 -10.45
CA ILE A 123 5.48 -14.53 -9.11
C ILE A 123 4.23 -13.66 -8.98
N GLY A 124 3.50 -13.81 -7.89
CA GLY A 124 2.42 -12.90 -7.52
C GLY A 124 2.87 -11.97 -6.42
N GLU A 125 2.56 -10.70 -6.52
CA GLU A 125 2.83 -9.68 -5.50
C GLU A 125 1.52 -9.00 -5.12
N ILE A 126 1.11 -9.11 -3.85
CA ILE A 126 -0.15 -8.51 -3.38
C ILE A 126 0.13 -7.23 -2.60
N HIS A 127 -0.66 -6.17 -2.89
CA HIS A 127 -0.57 -4.88 -2.21
C HIS A 127 -1.78 -4.58 -1.32
N PHE A 128 -2.61 -5.58 -1.07
CA PHE A 128 -3.80 -5.51 -0.25
C PHE A 128 -3.77 -6.67 0.74
N ASN A 129 -4.35 -6.49 1.92
CA ASN A 129 -4.50 -7.60 2.84
C ASN A 129 -5.62 -8.58 2.41
N ARG A 130 -5.53 -9.83 2.84
CA ARG A 130 -6.51 -10.87 2.51
C ARG A 130 -7.92 -10.52 2.94
N THR A 131 -8.11 -9.98 4.13
CA THR A 131 -9.43 -9.72 4.73
C THR A 131 -10.24 -8.70 3.94
N ASN A 132 -9.57 -7.75 3.29
CA ASN A 132 -10.23 -6.69 2.51
C ASN A 132 -10.11 -6.90 0.99
N TYR A 133 -9.54 -8.03 0.55
CA TYR A 133 -9.38 -8.35 -0.84
C TYR A 133 -10.61 -9.09 -1.38
N ARG A 134 -11.34 -8.43 -2.28
CA ARG A 134 -12.53 -9.00 -2.97
C ARG A 134 -13.70 -9.37 -2.04
N GLU A 135 -14.00 -8.58 -1.02
CA GLU A 135 -15.30 -8.72 -0.36
C GLU A 135 -16.43 -8.40 -1.34
N PHE A 136 -17.27 -9.41 -1.58
CA PHE A 136 -18.53 -9.22 -2.30
C PHE A 136 -19.63 -8.88 -1.28
N ASN A 137 -19.92 -7.59 -1.16
CA ASN A 137 -20.95 -7.11 -0.25
C ASN A 137 -21.97 -6.25 -1.00
N LYS A 138 -22.99 -6.87 -1.57
CA LYS A 138 -24.09 -6.17 -2.23
C LYS A 138 -25.27 -6.05 -1.27
N ARG A 139 -25.61 -4.81 -0.89
CA ARG A 139 -26.71 -4.50 0.05
C ARG A 139 -28.07 -5.14 -0.30
N TRP A 140 -28.32 -5.41 -1.60
CA TRP A 140 -29.57 -6.01 -2.09
C TRP A 140 -29.56 -7.54 -2.09
N LEU A 141 -28.45 -8.19 -1.77
CA LEU A 141 -28.35 -9.66 -1.67
C LEU A 141 -28.39 -10.11 -0.20
N PRO A 142 -29.06 -11.26 0.08
CA PRO A 142 -28.99 -11.88 1.40
C PRO A 142 -27.54 -12.14 1.84
N GLY A 143 -27.25 -11.98 3.14
CA GLY A 143 -25.90 -12.11 3.66
C GLY A 143 -25.24 -13.47 3.41
N PHE A 144 -26.03 -14.56 3.37
CA PHE A 144 -25.52 -15.90 3.06
C PHE A 144 -25.10 -16.03 1.58
N VAL A 145 -25.79 -15.34 0.65
CA VAL A 145 -25.42 -15.30 -0.78
C VAL A 145 -24.13 -14.53 -0.97
N ASN A 146 -23.99 -13.37 -0.32
CA ASN A 146 -22.76 -12.59 -0.34
C ASN A 146 -21.57 -13.42 0.18
N ARG A 147 -21.74 -14.13 1.31
CA ARG A 147 -20.70 -15.01 1.89
C ARG A 147 -20.36 -16.17 0.96
N PHE A 148 -21.35 -16.81 0.32
CA PHE A 148 -21.11 -17.90 -0.63
C PHE A 148 -20.28 -17.42 -1.83
N ILE A 149 -20.65 -16.29 -2.44
CA ILE A 149 -19.92 -15.73 -3.58
C ILE A 149 -18.48 -15.35 -3.17
N THR A 150 -18.33 -14.69 -2.03
CA THR A 150 -17.00 -14.34 -1.49
C THR A 150 -16.14 -15.58 -1.28
N HIS A 151 -16.72 -16.64 -0.69
CA HIS A 151 -16.01 -17.90 -0.46
C HIS A 151 -15.54 -18.56 -1.78
N GLN A 152 -16.41 -18.59 -2.80
CA GLN A 152 -16.05 -19.12 -4.13
C GLN A 152 -14.94 -18.29 -4.81
N TRP A 153 -15.01 -16.97 -4.70
CA TRP A 153 -13.98 -16.09 -5.28
C TRP A 153 -12.64 -16.21 -4.57
N VAL A 154 -12.65 -16.26 -3.25
CA VAL A 154 -11.44 -16.46 -2.45
C VAL A 154 -10.86 -17.86 -2.71
N GLY A 155 -11.70 -18.89 -2.75
CA GLY A 155 -11.28 -20.26 -3.09
C GLY A 155 -10.63 -20.35 -4.47
N SER A 156 -11.26 -19.73 -5.49
CA SER A 156 -10.66 -19.65 -6.84
C SER A 156 -9.33 -18.92 -6.85
N LEU A 157 -9.23 -17.81 -6.12
CA LEU A 157 -7.97 -17.07 -5.99
C LEU A 157 -6.88 -17.95 -5.35
N ILE A 158 -7.17 -18.61 -4.22
CA ILE A 158 -6.23 -19.49 -3.52
C ILE A 158 -5.71 -20.59 -4.46
N LEU A 159 -6.59 -21.18 -5.27
CA LEU A 159 -6.18 -22.18 -6.27
C LEU A 159 -5.19 -21.61 -7.29
N GLN A 160 -5.36 -20.37 -7.73
CA GLN A 160 -4.41 -19.75 -8.65
C GLN A 160 -3.10 -19.36 -7.94
N LEU A 161 -3.17 -18.85 -6.71
CA LEU A 161 -1.99 -18.49 -5.94
C LEU A 161 -1.11 -19.70 -5.60
N LYS A 162 -1.70 -20.88 -5.34
CA LYS A 162 -0.99 -22.15 -5.15
C LYS A 162 -0.16 -22.58 -6.37
N ARG A 163 -0.57 -22.15 -7.56
CA ARG A 163 0.09 -22.50 -8.84
C ARG A 163 1.27 -21.59 -9.19
N LEU A 164 1.43 -20.47 -8.48
CA LEU A 164 2.56 -19.57 -8.65
C LEU A 164 3.84 -20.21 -8.10
N ASP A 165 4.99 -19.90 -8.70
CA ASP A 165 6.29 -20.29 -8.14
C ASP A 165 6.57 -19.62 -6.80
N ARG A 166 6.17 -18.34 -6.64
CA ARG A 166 6.20 -17.60 -5.37
C ARG A 166 5.04 -16.63 -5.28
N PHE A 167 4.60 -16.41 -4.05
CA PHE A 167 3.60 -15.41 -3.70
C PHE A 167 4.16 -14.47 -2.64
N VAL A 168 4.33 -13.20 -2.99
CA VAL A 168 4.90 -12.16 -2.14
C VAL A 168 3.80 -11.42 -1.41
N VAL A 169 3.91 -11.38 -0.09
CA VAL A 169 3.08 -10.59 0.82
C VAL A 169 3.94 -9.53 1.50
N LEU A 170 3.32 -8.49 2.07
CA LEU A 170 4.03 -7.31 2.54
C LEU A 170 4.39 -7.34 4.03
N SER A 171 3.77 -8.24 4.81
CA SER A 171 3.91 -8.30 6.27
C SER A 171 3.83 -9.74 6.79
N GLU A 172 4.39 -10.00 7.97
CA GLU A 172 4.28 -11.30 8.63
C GLU A 172 2.83 -11.61 9.03
N GLU A 173 2.07 -10.59 9.44
CA GLU A 173 0.66 -10.77 9.72
C GLU A 173 -0.10 -11.25 8.48
N ASP A 174 0.11 -10.62 7.29
CA ASP A 174 -0.55 -11.06 6.06
C ASP A 174 -0.03 -12.43 5.61
N TYR A 175 1.25 -12.74 5.84
CA TYR A 175 1.80 -14.09 5.61
C TYR A 175 1.01 -15.14 6.39
N ASN A 176 0.70 -14.90 7.65
CA ASN A 176 -0.07 -15.81 8.51
C ASN A 176 -1.54 -15.91 8.10
N ASN A 177 -2.08 -14.87 7.46
CA ASN A 177 -3.44 -14.84 6.93
C ASN A 177 -3.66 -15.75 5.71
N TRP A 178 -2.61 -16.32 5.10
CA TRP A 178 -2.69 -17.26 3.97
C TRP A 178 -2.23 -18.67 4.36
N PRO A 179 -2.87 -19.35 5.32
CA PRO A 179 -2.40 -20.67 5.81
C PRO A 179 -2.43 -21.76 4.74
N GLU A 180 -3.24 -21.60 3.68
CA GLU A 180 -3.37 -22.59 2.60
C GLU A 180 -2.20 -22.59 1.61
N LEU A 181 -1.33 -21.56 1.67
CA LEU A 181 -0.22 -21.35 0.73
C LEU A 181 1.11 -21.72 1.38
N THR A 182 1.91 -22.51 0.66
CA THR A 182 3.27 -22.92 1.07
C THR A 182 4.37 -22.18 0.30
N ASN A 183 4.00 -21.51 -0.80
CA ASN A 183 4.91 -20.80 -1.71
C ASN A 183 5.03 -19.29 -1.41
N LYS A 184 4.57 -18.84 -0.25
CA LYS A 184 4.58 -17.43 0.14
C LYS A 184 5.94 -17.00 0.70
N VAL A 185 6.24 -15.72 0.56
CA VAL A 185 7.42 -15.04 1.10
C VAL A 185 7.06 -13.61 1.48
N VAL A 186 7.65 -13.12 2.57
CA VAL A 186 7.47 -11.73 3.00
C VAL A 186 8.53 -10.84 2.38
N ILE A 187 8.12 -9.83 1.61
CA ILE A 187 8.98 -8.74 1.16
C ILE A 187 8.20 -7.44 1.34
N PRO A 188 8.55 -6.62 2.33
CA PRO A 188 7.89 -5.35 2.61
C PRO A 188 7.99 -4.36 1.45
N ASN A 189 7.14 -3.33 1.47
CA ASN A 189 7.32 -2.18 0.59
C ASN A 189 8.56 -1.39 0.98
N SER A 190 9.29 -0.93 -0.03
CA SER A 190 10.43 -0.04 0.19
C SER A 190 10.00 1.41 0.30
N LEU A 191 10.73 2.18 1.08
CA LEU A 191 10.75 3.63 0.95
C LEU A 191 11.36 4.00 -0.40
N SER A 192 10.70 4.88 -1.15
CA SER A 192 11.26 5.42 -2.40
C SER A 192 12.35 6.46 -2.16
N TYR A 193 12.37 7.03 -0.96
CA TYR A 193 13.33 8.04 -0.53
C TYR A 193 13.58 7.88 0.98
N PHE A 194 14.83 7.99 1.39
CA PHE A 194 15.24 8.05 2.79
C PHE A 194 15.90 9.41 3.02
N PRO A 195 15.27 10.36 3.75
CA PRO A 195 15.77 11.72 3.87
C PRO A 195 17.08 11.79 4.69
N GLU A 196 17.98 12.69 4.30
CA GLU A 196 19.18 13.00 5.08
C GLU A 196 18.87 13.79 6.36
N PHE A 197 17.83 14.62 6.29
CA PHE A 197 17.31 15.39 7.43
C PHE A 197 16.43 14.54 8.35
N GLN A 198 16.21 15.06 9.54
CA GLN A 198 15.24 14.50 10.50
C GLN A 198 14.46 15.63 11.19
N SER A 199 13.31 15.29 11.77
CA SER A 199 12.57 16.20 12.64
C SER A 199 13.31 16.42 13.96
N THR A 200 13.22 17.62 14.50
CA THR A 200 13.66 17.92 15.88
C THR A 200 12.62 17.47 16.92
N CYS A 201 11.39 17.19 16.47
CA CYS A 201 10.21 16.88 17.30
C CYS A 201 9.88 17.97 18.34
N GLU A 202 10.18 19.25 18.03
CA GLU A 202 9.97 20.40 18.93
C GLU A 202 8.71 21.17 18.59
N ASN A 203 8.24 21.12 17.35
CA ASN A 203 7.02 21.79 16.94
C ASN A 203 5.80 21.16 17.62
N LYS A 204 4.83 21.99 18.01
CA LYS A 204 3.57 21.54 18.61
C LYS A 204 2.58 21.09 17.52
N GLN A 205 3.04 20.14 16.70
CA GLN A 205 2.30 19.67 15.54
C GLN A 205 2.29 18.15 15.47
N VAL A 206 1.09 17.61 15.32
CA VAL A 206 0.82 16.19 15.01
C VAL A 206 0.42 16.10 13.54
N ILE A 207 0.92 15.09 12.85
CA ILE A 207 0.61 14.87 11.44
C ILE A 207 -0.02 13.50 11.19
N ALA A 208 -1.01 13.47 10.30
CA ALA A 208 -1.58 12.25 9.72
C ALA A 208 -1.58 12.35 8.20
N VAL A 209 -1.29 11.24 7.50
CA VAL A 209 -1.18 11.23 6.03
C VAL A 209 -1.95 10.06 5.44
N GLY A 210 -2.80 10.35 4.44
CA GLY A 210 -3.56 9.31 3.76
C GLY A 210 -4.70 9.87 2.92
N ARG A 211 -5.36 9.02 2.13
CA ARG A 211 -6.55 9.43 1.39
C ARG A 211 -7.70 9.72 2.34
N TYR A 212 -8.49 10.75 2.07
CA TYR A 212 -9.73 11.02 2.80
C TYR A 212 -10.79 9.96 2.47
N THR A 213 -10.70 8.83 3.17
CA THR A 213 -11.58 7.66 3.00
C THR A 213 -11.88 7.04 4.36
N TRP A 214 -13.00 6.35 4.47
CA TRP A 214 -13.37 5.62 5.68
C TRP A 214 -12.26 4.68 6.20
N GLN A 215 -11.50 4.07 5.28
CA GLN A 215 -10.37 3.20 5.62
C GLN A 215 -9.35 3.89 6.53
N LYS A 216 -9.04 5.17 6.27
CA LYS A 216 -7.99 5.92 6.98
C LYS A 216 -8.41 6.41 8.38
N GLY A 217 -9.71 6.33 8.71
CA GLY A 217 -10.20 6.57 10.06
C GLY A 217 -9.96 7.98 10.59
N PHE A 218 -9.86 8.99 9.72
CA PHE A 218 -9.67 10.37 10.16
C PHE A 218 -10.84 10.89 10.99
N ASP A 219 -12.02 10.30 10.82
CA ASP A 219 -13.17 10.54 11.69
C ASP A 219 -12.90 10.15 13.16
N LEU A 220 -12.21 9.02 13.38
CA LEU A 220 -11.79 8.57 14.71
C LEU A 220 -10.64 9.43 15.26
N LEU A 221 -9.73 9.87 14.39
CA LEU A 221 -8.63 10.77 14.78
C LEU A 221 -9.15 12.13 15.23
N ILE A 222 -10.12 12.72 14.53
CA ILE A 222 -10.73 14.00 14.91
C ILE A 222 -11.49 13.87 16.25
N GLN A 223 -12.14 12.71 16.50
CA GLN A 223 -12.73 12.42 17.80
C GLN A 223 -11.66 12.33 18.91
N ALA A 224 -10.56 11.62 18.65
CA ALA A 224 -9.43 11.55 19.58
C ALA A 224 -8.83 12.94 19.85
N TRP A 225 -8.75 13.79 18.81
CA TRP A 225 -8.19 15.13 18.92
C TRP A 225 -8.96 16.04 19.88
N LYS A 226 -10.26 15.83 20.05
CA LYS A 226 -11.05 16.56 21.06
C LYS A 226 -10.49 16.38 22.48
N PHE A 227 -10.06 15.15 22.83
CA PHE A 227 -9.43 14.86 24.12
C PHE A 227 -8.03 15.48 24.21
N VAL A 228 -7.25 15.37 23.14
CA VAL A 228 -5.91 15.98 23.08
C VAL A 228 -6.00 17.49 23.25
N ASN A 229 -6.87 18.17 22.51
CA ASN A 229 -7.02 19.61 22.55
C ASN A 229 -7.50 20.14 23.93
N THR A 230 -8.27 19.36 24.67
CA THR A 230 -8.67 19.72 26.03
C THR A 230 -7.49 19.84 26.99
N LYS A 231 -6.47 18.99 26.81
CA LYS A 231 -5.26 18.97 27.64
C LYS A 231 -4.14 19.85 27.07
N HIS A 232 -4.04 19.92 25.75
CA HIS A 232 -2.96 20.56 25.01
C HIS A 232 -3.52 21.48 23.92
N PRO A 233 -4.18 22.61 24.28
CA PRO A 233 -4.87 23.47 23.32
C PRO A 233 -3.94 24.25 22.38
N ASP A 234 -2.65 24.21 22.62
CA ASP A 234 -1.59 24.84 21.84
C ASP A 234 -0.96 23.92 20.79
N TRP A 235 -1.49 22.69 20.66
CA TRP A 235 -1.06 21.73 19.63
C TRP A 235 -2.03 21.73 18.45
N THR A 236 -1.51 21.46 17.24
CA THR A 236 -2.29 21.36 16.02
C THR A 236 -2.22 19.95 15.42
N LEU A 237 -3.28 19.57 14.72
CA LEU A 237 -3.36 18.35 13.91
C LEU A 237 -3.42 18.73 12.44
N GLU A 238 -2.41 18.27 11.69
CA GLU A 238 -2.31 18.46 10.25
C GLU A 238 -2.60 17.15 9.52
N ILE A 239 -3.68 17.07 8.77
CA ILE A 239 -4.05 15.90 7.97
C ILE A 239 -3.77 16.21 6.51
N TYR A 240 -2.90 15.43 5.85
CA TYR A 240 -2.56 15.60 4.43
C TYR A 240 -3.07 14.44 3.59
N GLY A 241 -3.76 14.75 2.48
CA GLY A 241 -4.23 13.69 1.62
C GLY A 241 -5.03 14.09 0.39
N SER A 242 -5.32 13.11 -0.44
CA SER A 242 -6.23 13.25 -1.57
C SER A 242 -7.62 12.71 -1.24
N GLY A 243 -8.63 13.19 -1.95
CA GLY A 243 -10.02 12.78 -1.77
C GLY A 243 -10.90 13.89 -1.19
N GLU A 244 -12.12 13.51 -0.81
CA GLU A 244 -13.13 14.46 -0.30
C GLU A 244 -12.91 14.75 1.19
N ARG A 245 -12.52 15.99 1.50
CA ARG A 245 -12.15 16.39 2.87
C ARG A 245 -13.25 17.13 3.62
N MET A 246 -14.26 17.66 2.93
CA MET A 246 -15.31 18.50 3.52
C MET A 246 -16.08 17.82 4.65
N GLU A 247 -16.22 16.50 4.61
CA GLU A 247 -16.88 15.75 5.69
C GLU A 247 -16.07 15.83 6.99
N TYR A 248 -14.75 15.71 6.90
CA TYR A 248 -13.82 15.78 8.03
C TYR A 248 -13.69 17.22 8.57
N GLU A 249 -13.68 18.22 7.68
CA GLU A 249 -13.72 19.64 8.06
C GLU A 249 -14.98 19.96 8.85
N ARG A 250 -16.16 19.53 8.36
CA ARG A 250 -17.44 19.71 9.09
C ARG A 250 -17.46 19.00 10.44
N GLN A 251 -16.85 17.82 10.53
CA GLN A 251 -16.72 17.11 11.79
C GLN A 251 -15.86 17.89 12.79
N ALA A 252 -14.70 18.42 12.36
CA ALA A 252 -13.87 19.29 13.19
C ALA A 252 -14.62 20.53 13.65
N ASP A 253 -15.35 21.20 12.75
CA ASP A 253 -16.19 22.35 13.06
C ASP A 253 -17.25 22.02 14.11
N SER A 254 -17.96 20.93 13.95
CA SER A 254 -19.02 20.50 14.88
C SER A 254 -18.51 20.19 16.30
N LEU A 255 -17.20 19.87 16.42
CA LEU A 255 -16.52 19.61 17.69
C LEU A 255 -15.80 20.83 18.24
N GLY A 256 -15.86 22.01 17.55
CA GLY A 256 -15.16 23.24 17.94
C GLY A 256 -13.65 23.19 17.75
N LEU A 257 -13.15 22.42 16.77
CA LEU A 257 -11.73 22.16 16.56
C LEU A 257 -11.16 22.85 15.31
N SER A 258 -11.92 23.69 14.61
CA SER A 258 -11.51 24.29 13.33
C SER A 258 -10.22 25.11 13.39
N SER A 259 -9.88 25.64 14.56
CA SER A 259 -8.65 26.42 14.74
C SER A 259 -7.39 25.59 14.95
N VAL A 260 -7.54 24.28 15.21
CA VAL A 260 -6.43 23.39 15.59
C VAL A 260 -6.39 22.09 14.77
N VAL A 261 -7.40 21.80 13.95
CA VAL A 261 -7.44 20.65 13.03
C VAL A 261 -7.52 21.17 11.60
N HIS A 262 -6.50 20.86 10.80
CA HIS A 262 -6.39 21.32 9.43
C HIS A 262 -6.41 20.14 8.46
N CYS A 263 -7.42 20.10 7.58
CA CYS A 263 -7.52 19.11 6.50
C CYS A 263 -6.89 19.68 5.23
N ASN A 264 -5.71 19.19 4.88
CA ASN A 264 -4.90 19.69 3.78
C ASN A 264 -5.00 18.81 2.53
N PRO A 265 -4.83 19.35 1.33
CA PRO A 265 -4.67 18.55 0.12
C PRO A 265 -3.38 17.73 0.15
N ALA A 266 -3.28 16.75 -0.74
CA ALA A 266 -2.02 16.05 -0.95
C ALA A 266 -0.93 17.02 -1.45
N VAL A 267 0.28 16.85 -0.93
CA VAL A 267 1.45 17.66 -1.30
C VAL A 267 2.52 16.78 -1.95
N SER A 268 3.29 17.36 -2.85
CA SER A 268 4.38 16.65 -3.53
C SER A 268 5.58 16.38 -2.63
N ASN A 269 5.80 17.22 -1.60
CA ASN A 269 6.92 17.12 -0.67
C ASN A 269 6.42 16.80 0.75
N ILE A 270 5.89 15.59 0.94
CA ILE A 270 5.36 15.17 2.23
C ILE A 270 6.45 15.01 3.29
N TYR A 271 7.70 14.71 2.91
CA TYR A 271 8.80 14.54 3.84
C TYR A 271 9.14 15.86 4.59
N GLU A 272 8.95 17.03 3.96
CA GLU A 272 9.08 18.31 4.67
C GLU A 272 7.98 18.47 5.72
N LYS A 273 6.77 17.98 5.46
CA LYS A 273 5.67 18.02 6.45
C LYS A 273 5.93 17.06 7.62
N TYR A 274 6.52 15.90 7.37
CA TYR A 274 7.01 15.06 8.47
C TYR A 274 8.10 15.79 9.28
N ARG A 275 9.06 16.43 8.61
CA ARG A 275 10.13 17.18 9.30
C ARG A 275 9.60 18.30 10.21
N GLU A 276 8.55 18.99 9.78
CA GLU A 276 7.88 20.06 10.53
C GLU A 276 7.05 19.52 11.71
N SER A 277 6.84 18.22 11.82
CA SER A 277 5.95 17.60 12.81
C SER A 277 6.73 16.88 13.91
N SER A 278 6.09 16.72 15.07
CA SER A 278 6.68 16.08 16.24
C SER A 278 6.16 14.67 16.52
N ILE A 279 4.95 14.35 16.05
CA ILE A 279 4.29 13.06 16.24
C ILE A 279 3.53 12.75 14.96
N PHE A 280 3.65 11.50 14.49
CA PHE A 280 2.82 10.96 13.42
C PHE A 280 1.69 10.11 13.99
N VAL A 281 0.50 10.18 13.40
CA VAL A 281 -0.64 9.34 13.82
C VAL A 281 -1.20 8.55 12.64
N LEU A 282 -1.38 7.23 12.85
CA LEU A 282 -2.11 6.37 11.95
C LEU A 282 -3.41 5.87 12.61
N SER A 283 -4.53 6.40 12.14
CA SER A 283 -5.87 6.04 12.63
C SER A 283 -6.61 5.05 11.71
N SER A 284 -5.89 4.39 10.81
CA SER A 284 -6.49 3.51 9.81
C SER A 284 -7.21 2.32 10.45
N ARG A 285 -8.36 1.96 9.87
CA ARG A 285 -9.11 0.75 10.25
C ARG A 285 -8.46 -0.53 9.77
N TYR A 286 -7.74 -0.45 8.67
CA TYR A 286 -6.91 -1.52 8.10
C TYR A 286 -5.91 -0.94 7.08
N GLU A 287 -4.81 -1.65 6.87
CA GLU A 287 -3.78 -1.31 5.89
C GLU A 287 -3.43 -2.51 4.98
N GLY A 288 -2.70 -2.26 3.92
CA GLY A 288 -1.99 -3.30 3.18
C GLY A 288 -0.55 -3.47 3.67
N PHE A 289 0.03 -2.34 4.15
CA PHE A 289 1.37 -2.30 4.75
C PHE A 289 1.50 -1.12 5.72
N GLY A 290 1.02 0.08 5.33
CA GLY A 290 1.17 1.30 6.12
C GLY A 290 2.47 2.06 5.80
N LEU A 291 2.80 2.21 4.51
CA LEU A 291 4.03 2.86 4.05
C LEU A 291 4.29 4.23 4.70
N VAL A 292 3.23 5.00 4.97
CA VAL A 292 3.31 6.31 5.64
C VAL A 292 3.90 6.25 7.06
N LEU A 293 3.80 5.10 7.76
CA LEU A 293 4.49 4.86 9.02
C LEU A 293 6.00 4.82 8.80
N ALA A 294 6.45 4.00 7.84
CA ALA A 294 7.86 3.90 7.51
C ALA A 294 8.42 5.25 7.02
N GLU A 295 7.64 6.04 6.27
CA GLU A 295 8.01 7.39 5.83
C GLU A 295 8.20 8.32 7.03
N ALA A 296 7.25 8.39 7.96
CA ALA A 296 7.37 9.19 9.18
C ALA A 296 8.56 8.74 10.04
N MET A 297 8.73 7.44 10.25
CA MET A 297 9.87 6.88 10.98
C MET A 297 11.20 7.25 10.34
N SER A 298 11.29 7.26 9.01
CA SER A 298 12.51 7.63 8.28
C SER A 298 12.92 9.08 8.50
N THR A 299 11.98 9.96 8.86
CA THR A 299 12.26 11.36 9.25
C THR A 299 12.49 11.53 10.75
N GLY A 300 12.50 10.46 11.53
CA GLY A 300 12.70 10.51 12.98
C GLY A 300 11.47 11.01 13.75
N VAL A 301 10.28 10.92 13.17
CA VAL A 301 9.03 11.27 13.83
C VAL A 301 8.44 10.01 14.46
N PRO A 302 8.27 9.97 15.80
CA PRO A 302 7.66 8.84 16.48
C PRO A 302 6.18 8.73 16.14
N SER A 303 5.67 7.50 16.10
CA SER A 303 4.31 7.23 15.67
C SER A 303 3.42 6.76 16.81
N VAL A 304 2.15 7.19 16.78
CA VAL A 304 1.05 6.56 17.54
C VAL A 304 0.09 5.96 16.52
N SER A 305 -0.18 4.68 16.62
CA SER A 305 -0.97 3.97 15.60
C SER A 305 -2.00 3.04 16.21
N PHE A 306 -3.16 2.94 15.59
CA PHE A 306 -3.98 1.76 15.82
C PHE A 306 -3.20 0.50 15.41
N ALA A 307 -3.30 -0.57 16.21
CA ALA A 307 -2.88 -1.92 15.87
C ALA A 307 -3.90 -2.53 14.88
N CYS A 308 -4.13 -1.84 13.75
CA CYS A 308 -5.08 -2.28 12.75
C CYS A 308 -4.50 -3.42 11.90
N PRO A 309 -5.35 -4.27 11.29
CA PRO A 309 -4.88 -5.39 10.49
C PRO A 309 -3.92 -4.99 9.37
N CYS A 310 -2.83 -5.73 9.28
CA CYS A 310 -1.76 -5.73 8.28
C CYS A 310 -0.94 -4.43 8.21
N GLY A 311 0.18 -4.46 8.90
CA GLY A 311 1.25 -3.47 8.75
C GLY A 311 1.71 -2.80 10.03
N PRO A 312 0.88 -2.06 10.79
CA PRO A 312 1.39 -1.32 11.94
C PRO A 312 2.17 -2.16 12.95
N SER A 313 1.69 -3.35 13.29
CA SER A 313 2.36 -4.27 14.22
C SER A 313 3.66 -4.89 13.66
N ASP A 314 3.83 -4.91 12.35
CA ASP A 314 5.08 -5.34 11.69
C ASP A 314 6.09 -4.17 11.51
N ILE A 315 5.59 -2.93 11.58
CA ILE A 315 6.40 -1.73 11.36
C ILE A 315 6.84 -1.11 12.68
N ILE A 316 5.96 -0.99 13.66
CA ILE A 316 6.21 -0.36 14.95
C ILE A 316 6.55 -1.45 15.98
N HIS A 317 7.66 -1.27 16.68
CA HIS A 317 7.97 -1.98 17.91
C HIS A 317 7.40 -1.17 19.09
N ASP A 318 6.24 -1.64 19.60
CA ASP A 318 5.52 -0.93 20.66
C ASP A 318 6.39 -0.69 21.89
N GLY A 319 6.40 0.55 22.37
CA GLY A 319 7.22 0.96 23.53
C GLY A 319 8.70 1.19 23.22
N GLU A 320 9.17 1.02 21.97
CA GLU A 320 10.56 1.24 21.56
C GLU A 320 10.70 2.36 20.53
N ASP A 321 9.89 2.32 19.46
CA ASP A 321 9.97 3.27 18.34
C ASP A 321 8.62 3.91 17.99
N GLY A 322 7.58 3.61 18.78
CA GLY A 322 6.25 4.15 18.67
C GLY A 322 5.30 3.56 19.71
N ILE A 323 4.04 3.90 19.58
CA ILE A 323 2.95 3.41 20.44
C ILE A 323 1.89 2.76 19.57
N LEU A 324 1.58 1.49 19.87
CA LEU A 324 0.44 0.76 19.31
C LEU A 324 -0.72 0.79 20.29
N VAL A 325 -1.90 1.15 19.82
CA VAL A 325 -3.12 1.17 20.62
C VAL A 325 -4.21 0.32 19.98
N GLU A 326 -5.21 -0.04 20.77
CA GLU A 326 -6.35 -0.85 20.32
C GLU A 326 -7.03 -0.26 19.07
N ASN A 327 -7.25 -1.10 18.07
CA ASN A 327 -7.83 -0.68 16.79
C ASN A 327 -9.25 -0.09 16.97
N GLY A 328 -9.45 1.12 16.47
CA GLY A 328 -10.72 1.83 16.55
C GLY A 328 -11.02 2.53 17.88
N ASN A 329 -10.14 2.42 18.88
CA ASN A 329 -10.29 3.06 20.17
C ASN A 329 -9.72 4.51 20.15
N ALA A 330 -10.58 5.50 19.89
CA ALA A 330 -10.18 6.91 19.82
C ALA A 330 -9.63 7.45 21.15
N ILE A 331 -10.08 6.91 22.29
CA ILE A 331 -9.58 7.34 23.61
C ILE A 331 -8.14 6.88 23.80
N SER A 332 -7.85 5.59 23.56
CA SER A 332 -6.49 5.06 23.64
C SER A 332 -5.54 5.75 22.64
N LEU A 333 -6.05 6.16 21.46
CA LEU A 333 -5.28 6.94 20.50
C LEU A 333 -4.91 8.31 21.07
N ALA A 334 -5.86 9.00 21.69
CA ALA A 334 -5.65 10.29 22.34
C ALA A 334 -4.66 10.19 23.51
N GLU A 335 -4.76 9.15 24.34
CA GLU A 335 -3.84 8.89 25.45
C GLU A 335 -2.41 8.65 24.95
N GLY A 336 -2.23 7.87 23.88
CA GLY A 336 -0.93 7.68 23.25
C GLY A 336 -0.31 8.96 22.71
N ILE A 337 -1.12 9.82 22.10
CA ILE A 337 -0.69 11.15 21.62
C ILE A 337 -0.27 12.04 22.81
N CYS A 338 -1.12 12.16 23.83
CA CYS A 338 -0.83 12.96 25.03
C CYS A 338 0.45 12.48 25.71
N ARG A 339 0.68 11.17 25.81
CA ARG A 339 1.91 10.62 26.41
C ARG A 339 3.18 11.11 25.70
N LEU A 340 3.18 11.16 24.38
CA LEU A 340 4.32 11.70 23.61
C LEU A 340 4.41 13.22 23.69
N ILE A 341 3.30 13.93 23.84
CA ILE A 341 3.29 15.38 24.07
C ILE A 341 3.92 15.72 25.43
N GLU A 342 3.52 15.01 26.47
CA GLU A 342 3.86 15.26 27.86
C GLU A 342 5.31 14.82 28.21
N ASP A 343 5.84 13.80 27.50
CA ASP A 343 7.22 13.30 27.70
C ASP A 343 8.09 13.60 26.47
N GLU A 344 8.71 14.79 26.47
CA GLU A 344 9.63 15.21 25.40
C GLU A 344 10.83 14.27 25.23
N ARG A 345 11.35 13.72 26.34
CA ARG A 345 12.49 12.80 26.31
C ARG A 345 12.09 11.49 25.61
N LEU A 346 10.95 10.94 25.97
CA LEU A 346 10.40 9.73 25.35
C LEU A 346 10.14 9.95 23.87
N LYS A 347 9.49 11.08 23.51
CA LYS A 347 9.20 11.45 22.12
C LYS A 347 10.48 11.49 21.27
N LYS A 348 11.52 12.20 21.74
CA LYS A 348 12.81 12.27 21.04
C LYS A 348 13.55 10.92 21.01
N GLN A 349 13.42 10.10 22.05
CA GLN A 349 13.99 8.76 22.08
C GLN A 349 13.33 7.87 21.03
N TYR A 350 12.01 7.80 21.00
CA TYR A 350 11.26 7.00 20.03
C TYR A 350 11.56 7.46 18.60
N GLY A 351 11.62 8.76 18.34
CA GLY A 351 11.95 9.28 17.02
C GLY A 351 13.32 8.82 16.51
N ARG A 352 14.35 8.83 17.39
CA ARG A 352 15.68 8.32 17.05
C ARG A 352 15.70 6.82 16.75
N VAL A 353 15.01 6.02 17.57
CA VAL A 353 14.91 4.57 17.38
C VAL A 353 14.09 4.26 16.12
N ALA A 354 12.98 4.96 15.90
CA ALA A 354 12.16 4.84 14.69
C ALA A 354 12.98 5.06 13.42
N ARG A 355 13.78 6.15 13.37
CA ARG A 355 14.63 6.42 12.21
C ARG A 355 15.68 5.31 11.96
N LYS A 356 16.28 4.79 13.02
CA LYS A 356 17.23 3.67 12.92
C LYS A 356 16.52 2.42 12.37
N ASN A 357 15.35 2.09 12.91
CA ASN A 357 14.61 0.90 12.55
C ASN A 357 14.00 1.01 11.13
N ALA A 358 13.67 2.22 10.66
CA ALA A 358 13.18 2.47 9.30
C ALA A 358 14.18 2.08 8.22
N GLN A 359 15.49 1.96 8.53
CA GLN A 359 16.53 1.53 7.58
C GLN A 359 16.23 0.15 6.97
N ARG A 360 15.54 -0.73 7.69
CA ARG A 360 15.11 -2.04 7.17
C ARG A 360 14.16 -1.94 5.97
N PHE A 361 13.50 -0.78 5.81
CA PHE A 361 12.62 -0.47 4.67
C PHE A 361 13.31 0.39 3.60
N SER A 362 14.62 0.63 3.71
CA SER A 362 15.35 1.37 2.68
C SER A 362 15.23 0.67 1.33
N GLN A 363 15.24 1.45 0.26
CA GLN A 363 15.12 0.92 -1.09
C GLN A 363 16.18 -0.15 -1.36
N ARG A 364 17.42 0.08 -0.95
CA ARG A 364 18.51 -0.88 -1.11
C ARG A 364 18.20 -2.20 -0.42
N THR A 365 17.85 -2.17 0.86
CA THR A 365 17.57 -3.39 1.66
C THR A 365 16.45 -4.22 1.05
N ILE A 366 15.35 -3.57 0.67
CA ILE A 366 14.21 -4.29 0.10
C ILE A 366 14.50 -4.79 -1.31
N MET A 367 15.25 -4.03 -2.12
CA MET A 367 15.59 -4.48 -3.46
C MET A 367 16.58 -5.65 -3.46
N GLU A 368 17.46 -5.75 -2.48
CA GLU A 368 18.31 -6.93 -2.28
C GLU A 368 17.46 -8.20 -2.03
N LEU A 369 16.36 -8.11 -1.27
CA LEU A 369 15.41 -9.23 -1.09
C LEU A 369 14.75 -9.63 -2.41
N TRP A 370 14.33 -8.66 -3.22
CA TRP A 370 13.74 -8.93 -4.53
C TRP A 370 14.73 -9.58 -5.51
N ILE A 371 15.96 -9.08 -5.57
CA ILE A 371 17.02 -9.64 -6.42
C ILE A 371 17.31 -11.10 -6.01
N ASN A 372 17.45 -11.35 -4.70
CA ASN A 372 17.64 -12.70 -4.17
C ASN A 372 16.46 -13.63 -4.50
N LEU A 373 15.22 -13.13 -4.42
CA LEU A 373 14.05 -13.88 -4.82
C LEU A 373 14.11 -14.26 -6.30
N PHE A 374 14.39 -13.31 -7.20
CA PHE A 374 14.46 -13.56 -8.63
C PHE A 374 15.55 -14.58 -8.99
N GLU A 375 16.74 -14.44 -8.41
CA GLU A 375 17.84 -15.38 -8.64
C GLU A 375 17.51 -16.79 -8.11
N SER A 376 16.84 -16.89 -6.95
CA SER A 376 16.43 -18.18 -6.39
C SER A 376 15.37 -18.87 -7.26
N VAL A 377 14.37 -18.10 -7.73
CA VAL A 377 13.28 -18.63 -8.56
C VAL A 377 13.80 -19.06 -9.94
N LYS A 378 14.75 -18.32 -10.50
CA LYS A 378 15.38 -18.70 -11.77
C LYS A 378 16.11 -20.06 -11.67
N LYS A 379 16.80 -20.30 -10.55
CA LYS A 379 17.52 -21.56 -10.30
C LYS A 379 16.57 -22.76 -10.13
N MET A 380 15.32 -22.56 -9.73
CA MET A 380 14.30 -23.61 -9.62
C MET A 380 13.80 -24.10 -10.99
N ALA A 381 14.26 -23.55 -12.09
CA ALA A 381 13.80 -23.86 -13.44
C ALA A 381 14.43 -25.12 -14.05
N SER A 382 15.34 -25.73 -13.35
CA SER A 382 16.03 -26.99 -13.77
C SER A 382 15.44 -28.18 -13.04
#